data_dea46a249ad22b372874265c62d23191
#
_entry.id   dea46a249ad22b372874265c62d23191
#
_cell.length_a   1.000
_cell.length_b   1.000
_cell.length_c   1.000
_cell.angle_alpha   90.00
_cell.angle_beta   90.00
_cell.angle_gamma   90.00
#
_symmetry.space_group_name_H-M   'P 1'
#
loop_
_entity.id
_entity.type
_entity.pdbx_description
1 polymer ?
#
loop_
_entity_poly.entity_id
_entity_poly.type
_entity_poly.pdbx_seq_one_letter_code
_entity_poly.pdbx_strand_id
1 'polypeptide(L)'
;SREVTGALLLVVPLGNTSFLGFPAVEALLGTDALPTAVLYDQLGTFLALTTYGAVVAARYGAGSADGPGVVLRRVLVFPPFVALLVGFGLRGVMLPEAIVGSLELLSVTLTPLAMVSIGLRLAGRRLQTPTAPVAFGLAVRLAFMPALVLAAAALFNGSGPAWDASVLEAGMPPMVTAGIVATAAGLDDDTVVSMVGIGLVLALATVPLWALVLGP
;
A
#
# COMPACT_ATOMS: atom_id res chain seq x y z
N SER A 1 17.42 -17.12 -5.59
CA SER A 1 18.18 -17.11 -4.32
C SER A 1 17.23 -16.87 -3.14
N ARG A 2 17.76 -17.02 -1.93
CA ARG A 2 17.00 -16.79 -0.69
C ARG A 2 16.60 -15.31 -0.57
N GLU A 3 17.49 -14.41 -0.96
CA GLU A 3 17.30 -12.96 -0.93
C GLU A 3 16.19 -12.53 -1.91
N VAL A 4 16.16 -13.09 -3.12
CA VAL A 4 15.07 -12.86 -4.11
C VAL A 4 13.73 -13.34 -3.57
N THR A 5 13.69 -14.53 -2.96
CA THR A 5 12.46 -15.06 -2.35
C THR A 5 11.96 -14.14 -1.24
N GLY A 6 12.86 -13.68 -0.36
CA GLY A 6 12.53 -12.74 0.70
C GLY A 6 12.01 -11.41 0.16
N ALA A 7 12.66 -10.85 -0.88
CA ALA A 7 12.24 -9.63 -1.54
C ALA A 7 10.80 -9.76 -2.09
N LEU A 8 10.51 -10.83 -2.84
CA LEU A 8 9.17 -11.08 -3.39
C LEU A 8 8.13 -11.29 -2.30
N LEU A 9 8.42 -12.10 -1.28
CA LEU A 9 7.52 -12.30 -0.14
C LEU A 9 7.21 -10.99 0.57
N LEU A 10 8.14 -10.03 0.61
CA LEU A 10 7.90 -8.75 1.26
C LEU A 10 7.11 -7.79 0.36
N VAL A 11 7.49 -7.64 -0.91
CA VAL A 11 6.92 -6.57 -1.76
C VAL A 11 5.68 -6.98 -2.55
N VAL A 12 5.45 -8.28 -2.82
CA VAL A 12 4.25 -8.72 -3.56
C VAL A 12 2.96 -8.52 -2.75
N PRO A 13 2.85 -8.95 -1.48
CA PRO A 13 1.59 -8.81 -0.74
C PRO A 13 1.31 -7.38 -0.26
N LEU A 14 2.32 -6.52 -0.17
CA LEU A 14 2.19 -5.18 0.39
C LEU A 14 2.04 -4.13 -0.72
N GLY A 15 0.84 -3.60 -0.89
CA GLY A 15 0.52 -2.56 -1.87
C GLY A 15 0.80 -1.14 -1.39
N ASN A 16 0.97 -0.24 -2.33
CA ASN A 16 1.09 1.20 -2.08
C ASN A 16 -0.29 1.84 -1.87
N THR A 17 -0.97 1.38 -0.84
CA THR A 17 -2.36 1.70 -0.51
C THR A 17 -2.54 3.13 0.01
N SER A 18 -1.53 3.72 0.65
CA SER A 18 -1.60 5.10 1.12
C SER A 18 -1.22 6.11 0.04
N PHE A 19 0.04 6.05 -0.47
CA PHE A 19 0.57 7.10 -1.35
C PHE A 19 -0.03 7.11 -2.75
N LEU A 20 -0.40 5.96 -3.30
CA LEU A 20 -1.08 5.86 -4.57
C LEU A 20 -2.56 5.49 -4.39
N GLY A 21 -2.87 4.64 -3.41
CA GLY A 21 -4.22 4.13 -3.18
C GLY A 21 -5.21 5.24 -2.86
N PHE A 22 -4.96 6.07 -1.84
CA PHE A 22 -5.89 7.15 -1.48
C PHE A 22 -6.18 8.11 -2.64
N PRO A 23 -5.16 8.66 -3.35
CA PRO A 23 -5.43 9.49 -4.52
C PRO A 23 -6.19 8.78 -5.64
N ALA A 24 -5.88 7.51 -5.88
CA ALA A 24 -6.55 6.73 -6.91
C ALA A 24 -8.00 6.41 -6.55
N VAL A 25 -8.26 6.02 -5.31
CA VAL A 25 -9.63 5.77 -4.81
C VAL A 25 -10.46 7.05 -4.86
N GLU A 26 -9.90 8.18 -4.39
CA GLU A 26 -10.59 9.47 -4.44
C GLU A 26 -10.93 9.89 -5.88
N ALA A 27 -9.96 9.77 -6.80
CA ALA A 27 -10.12 10.19 -8.19
C ALA A 27 -11.06 9.29 -9.01
N LEU A 28 -11.08 7.98 -8.73
CA LEU A 28 -11.79 6.99 -9.54
C LEU A 28 -13.13 6.53 -8.94
N LEU A 29 -13.26 6.57 -7.61
CA LEU A 29 -14.45 6.10 -6.89
C LEU A 29 -15.13 7.19 -6.06
N GLY A 30 -14.46 8.35 -5.91
CA GLY A 30 -14.98 9.47 -5.11
C GLY A 30 -14.61 9.40 -3.63
N THR A 31 -14.90 10.50 -2.91
CA THR A 31 -14.54 10.69 -1.51
C THR A 31 -15.24 9.73 -0.55
N ASP A 32 -16.41 9.21 -0.91
CA ASP A 32 -17.20 8.28 -0.08
C ASP A 32 -16.49 6.91 0.09
N ALA A 33 -15.59 6.56 -0.80
CA ALA A 33 -14.79 5.34 -0.75
C ALA A 33 -13.52 5.46 0.12
N LEU A 34 -13.04 6.69 0.41
CA LEU A 34 -11.82 6.96 1.17
C LEU A 34 -11.80 6.34 2.57
N PRO A 35 -12.88 6.36 3.38
CA PRO A 35 -12.85 5.72 4.70
C PRO A 35 -12.46 4.24 4.64
N THR A 36 -12.94 3.53 3.62
CA THR A 36 -12.57 2.12 3.41
C THR A 36 -11.11 1.97 3.00
N ALA A 37 -10.62 2.82 2.09
CA ALA A 37 -9.21 2.82 1.70
C ALA A 37 -8.28 3.05 2.90
N VAL A 38 -8.62 4.01 3.79
CA VAL A 38 -7.88 4.26 5.03
C VAL A 38 -7.89 3.03 5.96
N LEU A 39 -9.04 2.38 6.14
CA LEU A 39 -9.12 1.16 6.95
C LEU A 39 -8.30 0.01 6.32
N TYR A 40 -8.38 -0.17 5.01
CA TYR A 40 -7.62 -1.16 4.28
C TYR A 40 -6.10 -0.94 4.45
N ASP A 41 -5.65 0.29 4.32
CA ASP A 41 -4.24 0.65 4.52
C ASP A 41 -3.80 0.42 5.97
N GLN A 42 -4.48 1.02 6.93
CA GLN A 42 -4.02 1.05 8.32
C GLN A 42 -4.16 -0.32 9.02
N LEU A 43 -5.30 -0.99 8.86
CA LEU A 43 -5.58 -2.27 9.51
C LEU A 43 -5.08 -3.47 8.68
N GLY A 44 -4.93 -3.29 7.38
CA GLY A 44 -4.40 -4.31 6.46
C GLY A 44 -2.92 -4.12 6.20
N THR A 45 -2.60 -3.27 5.23
CA THR A 45 -1.24 -3.14 4.67
C THR A 45 -0.20 -2.70 5.68
N PHE A 46 -0.52 -1.69 6.52
CA PHE A 46 0.43 -1.20 7.53
C PHE A 46 0.68 -2.23 8.64
N LEU A 47 -0.35 -2.86 9.18
CA LEU A 47 -0.17 -3.92 10.17
C LEU A 47 0.56 -5.13 9.56
N ALA A 48 0.28 -5.49 8.32
CA ALA A 48 0.99 -6.55 7.63
C ALA A 48 2.47 -6.17 7.41
N LEU A 49 2.79 -4.92 7.03
CA LEU A 49 4.18 -4.47 6.90
C LEU A 49 4.94 -4.60 8.23
N THR A 50 4.34 -4.16 9.32
CA THR A 50 5.00 -4.11 10.63
C THR A 50 5.09 -5.46 11.33
N THR A 51 4.18 -6.39 11.04
CA THR A 51 4.15 -7.75 11.62
C THR A 51 4.74 -8.78 10.66
N TYR A 52 4.04 -9.11 9.60
CA TYR A 52 4.47 -10.04 8.56
C TYR A 52 5.78 -9.61 7.90
N GLY A 53 5.89 -8.33 7.51
CA GLY A 53 7.09 -7.77 6.90
C GLY A 53 8.32 -7.89 7.80
N ALA A 54 8.18 -7.65 9.12
CA ALA A 54 9.25 -7.85 10.08
C ALA A 54 9.67 -9.32 10.18
N VAL A 55 8.71 -10.27 10.13
CA VAL A 55 9.01 -11.71 10.13
C VAL A 55 9.76 -12.11 8.86
N VAL A 56 9.33 -11.64 7.69
CA VAL A 56 10.02 -11.92 6.42
C VAL A 56 11.43 -11.34 6.43
N ALA A 57 11.60 -10.08 6.83
CA ALA A 57 12.90 -9.43 6.94
C ALA A 57 13.85 -10.20 7.88
N ALA A 58 13.34 -10.64 9.02
CA ALA A 58 14.09 -11.44 9.98
C ALA A 58 14.49 -12.83 9.45
N ARG A 59 13.57 -13.47 8.70
CA ARG A 59 13.76 -14.87 8.23
C ARG A 59 14.66 -14.94 7.02
N TYR A 60 14.62 -13.95 6.13
CA TYR A 60 15.31 -13.96 4.83
C TYR A 60 16.43 -12.95 4.72
N GLY A 61 16.44 -11.91 5.55
CA GLY A 61 17.47 -10.86 5.56
C GLY A 61 18.77 -11.28 6.27
N ALA A 62 19.79 -10.44 6.14
CA ALA A 62 21.12 -10.61 6.72
C ALA A 62 21.22 -10.16 8.19
N GLY A 63 20.18 -9.50 8.74
CA GLY A 63 20.18 -8.94 10.10
C GLY A 63 19.57 -9.85 11.15
N SER A 64 19.72 -9.47 12.44
CA SER A 64 19.01 -10.10 13.55
C SER A 64 17.55 -9.70 13.58
N ALA A 65 16.67 -10.63 13.89
CA ALA A 65 15.23 -10.36 14.02
C ALA A 65 14.96 -9.38 15.17
N ASP A 66 14.14 -8.36 14.89
CA ASP A 66 13.54 -7.55 15.96
C ASP A 66 12.63 -8.43 16.81
N GLY A 67 12.75 -8.31 18.13
CA GLY A 67 11.85 -9.02 19.05
C GLY A 67 10.41 -8.49 18.93
N PRO A 68 9.40 -9.31 19.30
CA PRO A 68 7.98 -8.95 19.17
C PRO A 68 7.60 -7.64 19.89
N GLY A 69 8.27 -7.31 20.99
CA GLY A 69 8.06 -6.04 21.71
C GLY A 69 8.51 -4.82 20.92
N VAL A 70 9.59 -4.93 20.13
CA VAL A 70 10.08 -3.85 19.25
C VAL A 70 9.10 -3.62 18.10
N VAL A 71 8.59 -4.70 17.51
CA VAL A 71 7.57 -4.65 16.45
C VAL A 71 6.30 -3.98 16.96
N LEU A 72 5.78 -4.42 18.11
CA LEU A 72 4.59 -3.84 18.73
C LEU A 72 4.76 -2.33 19.01
N ARG A 73 5.91 -1.95 19.59
CA ARG A 73 6.20 -0.53 19.84
C ARG A 73 6.22 0.28 18.55
N ARG A 74 6.80 -0.23 17.45
CA ARG A 74 6.82 0.46 16.15
C ARG A 74 5.40 0.71 15.63
N VAL A 75 4.50 -0.27 15.76
CA VAL A 75 3.08 -0.11 15.40
C VAL A 75 2.42 0.99 16.23
N LEU A 76 2.54 0.90 17.55
CA LEU A 76 1.83 1.79 18.47
C LEU A 76 2.30 3.25 18.42
N VAL A 77 3.57 3.50 18.03
CA VAL A 77 4.10 4.87 17.91
C VAL A 77 4.11 5.40 16.47
N PHE A 78 3.63 4.62 15.51
CA PHE A 78 3.57 5.05 14.12
C PHE A 78 2.55 6.17 13.93
N PRO A 79 2.97 7.39 13.47
CA PRO A 79 2.12 8.57 13.50
C PRO A 79 0.77 8.40 12.78
N PRO A 80 0.68 7.79 11.57
CA PRO A 80 -0.61 7.57 10.92
C PRO A 80 -1.53 6.64 11.72
N PHE A 81 -0.99 5.60 12.37
CA PHE A 81 -1.78 4.70 13.20
C PHE A 81 -2.28 5.40 14.47
N VAL A 82 -1.43 6.20 15.11
CA VAL A 82 -1.84 7.03 16.26
C VAL A 82 -2.91 8.02 15.85
N ALA A 83 -2.76 8.70 14.69
CA ALA A 83 -3.76 9.62 14.17
C ALA A 83 -5.11 8.93 13.90
N LEU A 84 -5.09 7.70 13.36
CA LEU A 84 -6.31 6.88 13.18
C LEU A 84 -7.01 6.63 14.52
N LEU A 85 -6.28 6.17 15.55
CA LEU A 85 -6.85 5.91 16.87
C LEU A 85 -7.42 7.18 17.52
N VAL A 86 -6.71 8.31 17.41
CA VAL A 86 -7.20 9.61 17.88
C VAL A 86 -8.46 10.02 17.13
N GLY A 87 -8.51 9.87 15.81
CA GLY A 87 -9.68 10.16 14.99
C GLY A 87 -10.90 9.31 15.39
N PHE A 88 -10.70 8.03 15.66
CA PHE A 88 -11.78 7.17 16.18
C PHE A 88 -12.24 7.60 17.58
N GLY A 89 -11.30 7.96 18.47
CA GLY A 89 -11.63 8.42 19.82
C GLY A 89 -12.34 9.77 19.85
N LEU A 90 -12.09 10.63 18.87
CA LEU A 90 -12.76 11.94 18.73
C LEU A 90 -14.05 11.87 17.92
N ARG A 91 -14.47 10.68 17.49
CA ARG A 91 -15.72 10.52 16.73
C ARG A 91 -16.92 10.98 17.57
N GLY A 92 -17.62 11.98 17.06
CA GLY A 92 -18.75 12.61 17.77
C GLY A 92 -18.37 13.79 18.66
N VAL A 93 -17.10 14.13 18.79
CA VAL A 93 -16.65 15.36 19.44
C VAL A 93 -16.67 16.50 18.43
N MET A 94 -17.35 17.59 18.75
CA MET A 94 -17.32 18.81 17.93
C MET A 94 -15.97 19.50 18.11
N LEU A 95 -15.13 19.42 17.09
CA LEU A 95 -13.85 20.13 17.07
C LEU A 95 -14.05 21.59 16.65
N PRO A 96 -13.22 22.54 17.15
CA PRO A 96 -13.23 23.92 16.67
C PRO A 96 -12.99 23.99 15.15
N GLU A 97 -13.71 24.88 14.47
CA GLU A 97 -13.59 25.07 13.00
C GLU A 97 -12.16 25.31 12.52
N ALA A 98 -11.37 26.05 13.31
CA ALA A 98 -9.96 26.30 12.98
C ALA A 98 -9.11 25.00 12.94
N ILE A 99 -9.43 24.02 13.80
CA ILE A 99 -8.75 22.72 13.80
C ILE A 99 -9.20 21.91 12.59
N VAL A 100 -10.50 21.83 12.34
CA VAL A 100 -11.05 21.10 11.19
C VAL A 100 -10.52 21.68 9.89
N GLY A 101 -10.59 23.00 9.69
CA GLY A 101 -10.04 23.65 8.49
C GLY A 101 -8.55 23.46 8.30
N SER A 102 -7.76 23.43 9.39
CA SER A 102 -6.33 23.12 9.30
C SER A 102 -6.06 21.67 8.87
N LEU A 103 -6.83 20.71 9.40
CA LEU A 103 -6.72 19.30 9.00
C LEU A 103 -7.15 19.08 7.56
N GLU A 104 -8.20 19.76 7.09
CA GLU A 104 -8.64 19.74 5.69
C GLU A 104 -7.57 20.29 4.75
N LEU A 105 -6.96 21.44 5.07
CA LEU A 105 -5.84 21.98 4.29
C LEU A 105 -4.67 20.99 4.20
N LEU A 106 -4.32 20.34 5.30
CA LEU A 106 -3.26 19.33 5.32
C LEU A 106 -3.65 18.11 4.48
N SER A 107 -4.90 17.67 4.55
CA SER A 107 -5.36 16.49 3.80
C SER A 107 -5.30 16.71 2.28
N VAL A 108 -5.69 17.89 1.80
CA VAL A 108 -5.62 18.25 0.37
C VAL A 108 -4.18 18.24 -0.16
N THR A 109 -3.18 18.52 0.69
CA THR A 109 -1.77 18.47 0.28
C THR A 109 -1.21 17.05 0.12
N LEU A 110 -1.87 16.05 0.71
CA LEU A 110 -1.39 14.66 0.70
C LEU A 110 -1.18 14.12 -0.72
N THR A 111 -2.21 14.21 -1.55
CA THR A 111 -2.19 13.70 -2.94
C THR A 111 -1.07 14.31 -3.78
N PRO A 112 -0.94 15.65 -3.92
CA PRO A 112 0.12 16.24 -4.74
C PRO A 112 1.51 15.93 -4.17
N LEU A 113 1.71 15.96 -2.85
CA LEU A 113 3.01 15.62 -2.25
C LEU A 113 3.37 14.15 -2.45
N ALA A 114 2.41 13.24 -2.33
CA ALA A 114 2.61 11.83 -2.62
C ALA A 114 3.01 11.60 -4.07
N MET A 115 2.31 12.23 -5.03
CA MET A 115 2.63 12.12 -6.47
C MET A 115 4.02 12.67 -6.81
N VAL A 116 4.39 13.83 -6.27
CA VAL A 116 5.74 14.40 -6.43
C VAL A 116 6.80 13.47 -5.83
N SER A 117 6.57 12.95 -4.62
CA SER A 117 7.50 12.02 -3.96
C SER A 117 7.72 10.76 -4.78
N ILE A 118 6.65 10.19 -5.36
CA ILE A 118 6.73 9.02 -6.24
C ILE A 118 7.50 9.37 -7.52
N GLY A 119 7.19 10.49 -8.15
CA GLY A 119 7.88 10.96 -9.37
C GLY A 119 9.38 11.14 -9.14
N LEU A 120 9.79 11.74 -8.03
CA LEU A 120 11.19 11.92 -7.66
C LEU A 120 11.91 10.57 -7.41
N ARG A 121 11.23 9.58 -6.84
CA ARG A 121 11.81 8.24 -6.62
C ARG A 121 12.02 7.46 -7.91
N LEU A 122 11.17 7.68 -8.93
CA LEU A 122 11.33 7.10 -10.26
C LEU A 122 12.38 7.84 -11.10
N ALA A 123 12.53 9.15 -10.88
CA ALA A 123 13.49 9.97 -11.60
C ALA A 123 14.92 9.44 -11.39
N GLY A 124 15.64 9.20 -12.48
CA GLY A 124 17.02 8.73 -12.46
C GLY A 124 17.23 7.23 -12.25
N ARG A 125 16.17 6.44 -12.06
CA ARG A 125 16.29 4.98 -12.03
C ARG A 125 16.12 4.38 -13.42
N ARG A 126 17.08 3.53 -13.84
CA ARG A 126 16.92 2.71 -15.05
C ARG A 126 16.05 1.51 -14.70
N LEU A 127 14.87 1.45 -15.30
CA LEU A 127 14.03 0.26 -15.22
C LEU A 127 14.71 -0.86 -16.01
N GLN A 128 15.04 -1.93 -15.34
CA GLN A 128 15.60 -3.14 -15.97
C GLN A 128 14.46 -3.96 -16.59
N THR A 129 14.78 -4.81 -17.57
CA THR A 129 13.82 -5.80 -18.07
C THR A 129 13.40 -6.72 -16.94
N PRO A 130 12.09 -6.96 -16.73
CA PRO A 130 11.62 -7.76 -15.61
C PRO A 130 12.11 -9.21 -15.75
N THR A 131 12.74 -9.71 -14.70
CA THR A 131 13.04 -11.14 -14.59
C THR A 131 11.74 -11.94 -14.41
N ALA A 132 11.77 -13.25 -14.69
CA ALA A 132 10.58 -14.10 -14.52
C ALA A 132 9.96 -14.02 -13.12
N PRO A 133 10.71 -14.02 -12.00
CA PRO A 133 10.15 -13.81 -10.66
C PRO A 133 9.47 -12.44 -10.49
N VAL A 134 10.05 -11.36 -11.04
CA VAL A 134 9.47 -10.01 -11.00
C VAL A 134 8.18 -9.97 -11.80
N ALA A 135 8.17 -10.50 -13.03
CA ALA A 135 6.97 -10.55 -13.87
C ALA A 135 5.84 -11.34 -13.19
N PHE A 136 6.16 -12.50 -12.59
CA PHE A 136 5.21 -13.29 -11.83
C PHE A 136 4.67 -12.51 -10.61
N GLY A 137 5.54 -11.89 -9.82
CA GLY A 137 5.14 -11.09 -8.66
C GLY A 137 4.23 -9.92 -9.04
N LEU A 138 4.52 -9.22 -10.15
CA LEU A 138 3.68 -8.14 -10.66
C LEU A 138 2.33 -8.66 -11.18
N ALA A 139 2.29 -9.79 -11.87
CA ALA A 139 1.04 -10.41 -12.30
C ALA A 139 0.17 -10.79 -11.10
N VAL A 140 0.77 -11.38 -10.06
CA VAL A 140 0.06 -11.67 -8.80
C VAL A 140 -0.46 -10.38 -8.18
N ARG A 141 0.36 -9.35 -8.06
CA ARG A 141 -0.02 -8.12 -7.37
C ARG A 141 -1.07 -7.31 -8.12
N LEU A 142 -0.87 -7.07 -9.42
CA LEU A 142 -1.69 -6.14 -10.21
C LEU A 142 -2.93 -6.78 -10.85
N ALA A 143 -2.94 -8.11 -10.98
CA ALA A 143 -4.06 -8.83 -11.61
C ALA A 143 -4.72 -9.83 -10.65
N PHE A 144 -3.95 -10.75 -10.07
CA PHE A 144 -4.53 -11.82 -9.26
C PHE A 144 -5.14 -11.31 -7.94
N MET A 145 -4.46 -10.42 -7.21
CA MET A 145 -4.96 -9.92 -5.92
C MET A 145 -6.28 -9.14 -6.05
N PRO A 146 -6.42 -8.14 -6.95
CA PRO A 146 -7.71 -7.48 -7.14
C PRO A 146 -8.79 -8.42 -7.68
N ALA A 147 -8.45 -9.37 -8.58
CA ALA A 147 -9.39 -10.39 -9.03
C ALA A 147 -9.89 -11.29 -7.89
N LEU A 148 -9.00 -11.63 -6.94
CA LEU A 148 -9.36 -12.42 -5.76
C LEU A 148 -10.35 -11.65 -4.86
N VAL A 149 -10.12 -10.36 -4.63
CA VAL A 149 -11.04 -9.52 -3.83
C VAL A 149 -12.37 -9.35 -4.56
N LEU A 150 -12.35 -9.15 -5.87
CA LEU A 150 -13.57 -9.08 -6.69
C LEU A 150 -14.36 -10.40 -6.64
N ALA A 151 -13.67 -11.54 -6.73
CA ALA A 151 -14.30 -12.85 -6.58
C ALA A 151 -14.89 -13.06 -5.17
N ALA A 152 -14.20 -12.57 -4.14
CA ALA A 152 -14.73 -12.57 -2.77
C ALA A 152 -15.99 -11.70 -2.67
N ALA A 153 -15.99 -10.49 -3.25
CA ALA A 153 -17.18 -9.65 -3.30
C ALA A 153 -18.36 -10.38 -3.94
N ALA A 154 -18.14 -11.04 -5.09
CA ALA A 154 -19.17 -11.81 -5.76
C ALA A 154 -19.67 -13.00 -4.90
N LEU A 155 -18.77 -13.71 -4.22
CA LEU A 155 -19.10 -14.85 -3.37
C LEU A 155 -19.96 -14.45 -2.15
N PHE A 156 -19.67 -13.30 -1.56
CA PHE A 156 -20.39 -12.78 -0.39
C PHE A 156 -21.54 -11.83 -0.74
N ASN A 157 -21.89 -11.71 -2.03
CA ASN A 157 -22.89 -10.75 -2.55
C ASN A 157 -22.58 -9.33 -2.09
N GLY A 158 -21.29 -9.00 -1.97
CA GLY A 158 -20.82 -7.68 -1.57
C GLY A 158 -20.87 -6.71 -2.74
N SER A 159 -21.31 -5.49 -2.47
CA SER A 159 -21.41 -4.42 -3.46
C SER A 159 -21.21 -3.05 -2.81
N GLY A 160 -20.95 -2.05 -3.62
CA GLY A 160 -20.86 -0.65 -3.22
C GLY A 160 -19.45 -0.18 -2.85
N PRO A 161 -19.31 1.09 -2.43
CA PRO A 161 -18.03 1.79 -2.34
C PRO A 161 -16.96 1.08 -1.50
N ALA A 162 -17.36 0.32 -0.48
CA ALA A 162 -16.42 -0.40 0.38
C ALA A 162 -15.76 -1.59 -0.34
N TRP A 163 -16.52 -2.34 -1.14
CA TRP A 163 -15.97 -3.43 -1.93
C TRP A 163 -15.14 -2.91 -3.10
N ASP A 164 -15.62 -1.86 -3.77
CA ASP A 164 -14.94 -1.24 -4.90
C ASP A 164 -13.58 -0.66 -4.47
N ALA A 165 -13.55 0.06 -3.35
CA ALA A 165 -12.29 0.53 -2.75
C ALA A 165 -11.36 -0.63 -2.40
N SER A 166 -11.88 -1.73 -1.84
CA SER A 166 -11.07 -2.90 -1.47
C SER A 166 -10.45 -3.58 -2.69
N VAL A 167 -11.20 -3.70 -3.80
CA VAL A 167 -10.68 -4.25 -5.06
C VAL A 167 -9.59 -3.33 -5.61
N LEU A 168 -9.83 -2.02 -5.64
CA LEU A 168 -8.87 -1.06 -6.16
C LEU A 168 -7.58 -1.05 -5.33
N GLU A 169 -7.69 -1.03 -4.00
CA GLU A 169 -6.55 -1.10 -3.07
C GLU A 169 -5.76 -2.42 -3.20
N ALA A 170 -6.46 -3.54 -3.44
CA ALA A 170 -5.80 -4.81 -3.72
C ALA A 170 -5.01 -4.78 -5.03
N GLY A 171 -5.38 -3.94 -6.00
CA GLY A 171 -4.69 -3.72 -7.27
C GLY A 171 -3.57 -2.69 -7.21
N MET A 172 -3.31 -2.04 -6.08
CA MET A 172 -2.21 -1.06 -5.97
C MET A 172 -0.84 -1.70 -6.17
N PRO A 173 0.11 -1.01 -6.82
CA PRO A 173 1.45 -1.54 -7.07
C PRO A 173 2.21 -1.80 -5.76
N PRO A 174 3.35 -2.50 -5.82
CA PRO A 174 4.15 -2.76 -4.64
C PRO A 174 4.49 -1.50 -3.85
N MET A 175 4.41 -1.60 -2.53
CA MET A 175 4.64 -0.49 -1.60
C MET A 175 6.10 -0.06 -1.58
N VAL A 176 6.36 1.24 -1.76
CA VAL A 176 7.72 1.80 -1.69
C VAL A 176 8.37 1.57 -0.33
N THR A 177 7.60 1.72 0.75
CA THR A 177 8.09 1.51 2.13
C THR A 177 8.50 0.05 2.36
N ALA A 178 7.72 -0.91 1.82
CA ALA A 178 8.10 -2.32 1.87
C ALA A 178 9.43 -2.57 1.12
N GLY A 179 9.64 -1.89 0.00
CA GLY A 179 10.91 -1.89 -0.71
C GLY A 179 12.07 -1.38 0.15
N ILE A 180 11.89 -0.26 0.86
CA ILE A 180 12.92 0.29 1.76
C ILE A 180 13.25 -0.71 2.89
N VAL A 181 12.23 -1.34 3.47
CA VAL A 181 12.43 -2.37 4.51
C VAL A 181 13.18 -3.57 3.95
N ALA A 182 12.84 -4.02 2.74
CA ALA A 182 13.52 -5.13 2.06
C ALA A 182 15.01 -4.84 1.83
N THR A 183 15.33 -3.67 1.27
CA THR A 183 16.72 -3.21 1.07
C THR A 183 17.48 -3.09 2.40
N ALA A 184 16.87 -2.50 3.42
CA ALA A 184 17.48 -2.36 4.75
C ALA A 184 17.72 -3.72 5.44
N ALA A 185 16.93 -4.75 5.11
CA ALA A 185 17.12 -6.12 5.57
C ALA A 185 18.19 -6.89 4.77
N GLY A 186 18.79 -6.30 3.72
CA GLY A 186 19.78 -6.95 2.87
C GLY A 186 19.17 -7.98 1.91
N LEU A 187 17.91 -7.80 1.53
CA LEU A 187 17.25 -8.57 0.48
C LEU A 187 17.67 -8.08 -0.91
N ASP A 188 17.32 -8.82 -1.96
CA ASP A 188 17.77 -8.54 -3.32
C ASP A 188 17.25 -7.20 -3.87
N ASP A 189 18.12 -6.20 -3.92
CA ASP A 189 17.79 -4.83 -4.33
C ASP A 189 17.29 -4.73 -5.77
N ASP A 190 17.84 -5.52 -6.69
CA ASP A 190 17.44 -5.49 -8.10
C ASP A 190 15.99 -5.95 -8.26
N THR A 191 15.61 -7.01 -7.55
CA THR A 191 14.22 -7.49 -7.47
C THR A 191 13.30 -6.44 -6.86
N VAL A 192 13.69 -5.83 -5.74
CA VAL A 192 12.90 -4.80 -5.04
C VAL A 192 12.67 -3.58 -5.93
N VAL A 193 13.75 -3.04 -6.51
CA VAL A 193 13.68 -1.84 -7.37
C VAL A 193 12.85 -2.11 -8.62
N SER A 194 13.01 -3.29 -9.23
CA SER A 194 12.23 -3.69 -10.41
C SER A 194 10.75 -3.85 -10.07
N MET A 195 10.41 -4.52 -8.96
CA MET A 195 9.03 -4.70 -8.51
C MET A 195 8.33 -3.37 -8.25
N VAL A 196 8.96 -2.47 -7.50
CA VAL A 196 8.38 -1.16 -7.17
C VAL A 196 8.32 -0.26 -8.40
N GLY A 197 9.41 -0.15 -9.16
CA GLY A 197 9.49 0.76 -10.30
C GLY A 197 8.60 0.34 -11.47
N ILE A 198 8.71 -0.90 -11.93
CA ILE A 198 7.87 -1.42 -13.03
C ILE A 198 6.42 -1.50 -12.59
N GLY A 199 6.18 -1.96 -11.35
CA GLY A 199 4.85 -2.03 -10.78
C GLY A 199 4.13 -0.69 -10.79
N LEU A 200 4.82 0.39 -10.44
CA LEU A 200 4.26 1.74 -10.45
C LEU A 200 3.91 2.22 -11.86
N VAL A 201 4.77 1.94 -12.85
CA VAL A 201 4.48 2.27 -14.26
C VAL A 201 3.29 1.48 -14.79
N LEU A 202 3.23 0.18 -14.50
CA LEU A 202 2.10 -0.66 -14.91
C LEU A 202 0.80 -0.25 -14.21
N ALA A 203 0.87 0.22 -12.98
CA ALA A 203 -0.30 0.66 -12.21
C ALA A 203 -1.02 1.85 -12.87
N LEU A 204 -0.33 2.70 -13.63
CA LEU A 204 -0.94 3.79 -14.40
C LEU A 204 -1.99 3.27 -15.41
N ALA A 205 -1.86 2.02 -15.87
CA ALA A 205 -2.83 1.38 -16.74
C ALA A 205 -3.75 0.41 -15.97
N THR A 206 -3.20 -0.42 -15.07
CA THR A 206 -3.97 -1.48 -14.41
C THR A 206 -4.97 -0.94 -13.40
N VAL A 207 -4.66 0.14 -12.67
CA VAL A 207 -5.58 0.72 -11.69
C VAL A 207 -6.83 1.32 -12.35
N PRO A 208 -6.72 2.16 -13.41
CA PRO A 208 -7.90 2.60 -14.16
C PRO A 208 -8.68 1.45 -14.82
N LEU A 209 -8.00 0.40 -15.30
CA LEU A 209 -8.67 -0.77 -15.86
C LEU A 209 -9.53 -1.49 -14.81
N TRP A 210 -9.03 -1.65 -13.58
CA TRP A 210 -9.83 -2.21 -12.49
C TRP A 210 -11.02 -1.32 -12.14
N ALA A 211 -10.86 0.00 -12.12
CA ALA A 211 -11.99 0.91 -11.90
C ALA A 211 -13.06 0.76 -12.98
N LEU A 212 -12.68 0.57 -14.27
CA LEU A 212 -13.63 0.30 -15.35
C LEU A 212 -14.35 -1.04 -15.19
N VAL A 213 -13.71 -2.05 -14.62
CA VAL A 213 -14.34 -3.38 -14.33
C VAL A 213 -15.38 -3.27 -13.23
N LEU A 214 -15.16 -2.38 -12.25
CA LEU A 214 -16.11 -2.14 -11.16
C LEU A 214 -17.38 -1.42 -11.64
N GLY A 215 -17.27 -0.69 -12.72
CA GLY A 215 -18.39 0.09 -13.27
C GLY A 215 -18.52 1.47 -12.61
N PRO A 216 -19.37 2.33 -13.15
CA PRO A 216 -19.68 3.65 -12.59
C PRO A 216 -20.60 3.54 -11.36
#